data_9e046a6c00a43e28a8227385f5fe729f
#
_entry.id   9e046a6c00a43e28a8227385f5fe729f
#
_cell.length_a   1.000
_cell.length_b   1.000
_cell.length_c   1.000
_cell.angle_alpha   90.00
_cell.angle_beta   90.00
_cell.angle_gamma   90.00
#
_symmetry.space_group_name_H-M   'P 1'
#
loop_
_entity.id
_entity.type
_entity.pdbx_description
1 polymer ?
#
loop_
_entity_poly.entity_id
_entity_poly.type
_entity_poly.pdbx_seq_one_letter_code
_entity_poly.pdbx_strand_id
1 'polypeptide(L)'
;MNKLILKTTKSGLLAAALMASISASAETIEVKTLKYAGPYAVVQPWMADSVNIKGEAFDLKQLLDSPLSFTLLNKGKEVSAAQLLADKQQDALHLASFCVSNTQRTKATIAVEGLEQYRLFVDGEQVEVNGDKAETILTPSQHTVVIKYLTRKNASSDKKSIKLTVTAANGAPLSVGDATVKRAYNIYDVICAPNYPSVSISPNGKFIVVRKTWVDRKGNNHSISELRNSQTNRLMTTFEESVKWMPSSNKLYFTQKASDSSIAGEEKQDGTLQLITINPLTMEREVLASNLPEGWFQFTPDEKTLIYTLTTEGRKKDPQVYDVKEPEDRQPGWRERSNLAKYDLASGILQPLTFGYHNIYLMDISADSRYLLIGKGEERLTKRPTTLTSFYRLDLGSMNASSATTPKVETLIEKGEFLNSAQFSPDGKSILVSASPEAFNGIGKNVEEGQTPSMIDTQLYLMTLSDKKVRPLTKDFNPNVQSVNWSKADGNIYFTAEDKDCVHLFQLNPKSGKFTLLKTPEEYIKSFSLASSAAE
;
A
#
# COMPACT_ATOMS: atom_id res chain seq x y z
N MET A 1 73.24 -37.70 -2.40
CA MET A 1 73.16 -39.01 -1.74
C MET A 1 71.80 -39.25 -1.21
N ASN A 2 71.25 -40.39 -1.44
CA ASN A 2 70.00 -41.02 -1.06
C ASN A 2 68.72 -40.61 -1.88
N LYS A 3 68.58 -41.47 -2.90
CA LYS A 3 67.32 -41.74 -3.60
C LYS A 3 66.31 -42.38 -2.66
N LEU A 4 65.11 -41.87 -2.59
CA LEU A 4 63.97 -42.62 -2.08
C LEU A 4 63.06 -42.95 -3.26
N ILE A 5 63.03 -44.25 -3.57
CA ILE A 5 62.21 -44.84 -4.61
C ILE A 5 60.77 -44.95 -4.06
N LEU A 6 59.80 -44.23 -4.64
CA LEU A 6 58.43 -44.52 -4.37
C LEU A 6 57.91 -45.54 -5.39
N LYS A 7 57.57 -46.71 -4.89
CA LYS A 7 56.90 -47.77 -5.64
C LYS A 7 55.47 -47.30 -5.96
N THR A 8 55.18 -47.13 -7.24
CA THR A 8 53.84 -47.00 -7.75
C THR A 8 53.16 -48.37 -7.80
N THR A 9 52.28 -48.64 -6.88
CA THR A 9 51.29 -49.71 -7.00
C THR A 9 50.16 -49.26 -7.91
N LYS A 10 50.15 -49.84 -9.08
CA LYS A 10 48.96 -49.75 -9.98
C LYS A 10 47.83 -50.59 -9.36
N SER A 11 46.96 -49.97 -8.65
CA SER A 11 45.62 -50.51 -8.38
C SER A 11 44.67 -49.83 -9.35
N GLY A 12 44.43 -50.51 -10.46
CA GLY A 12 43.35 -50.18 -11.35
C GLY A 12 42.03 -50.39 -10.64
N LEU A 13 41.49 -49.36 -10.03
CA LEU A 13 40.09 -49.33 -9.71
C LEU A 13 39.33 -49.00 -10.99
N LEU A 14 38.82 -50.05 -11.61
CA LEU A 14 37.72 -49.95 -12.54
C LEU A 14 36.51 -49.40 -11.79
N ALA A 15 36.40 -48.06 -11.71
CA ALA A 15 35.15 -47.42 -11.36
C ALA A 15 34.22 -47.60 -12.58
N ALA A 16 33.60 -48.77 -12.65
CA ALA A 16 32.38 -48.94 -13.39
C ALA A 16 31.39 -47.98 -12.76
N ALA A 17 31.30 -46.76 -13.35
CA ALA A 17 30.15 -45.92 -13.14
C ALA A 17 28.96 -46.73 -13.65
N LEU A 18 28.30 -47.44 -12.76
CA LEU A 18 26.91 -47.80 -12.93
C LEU A 18 26.19 -46.46 -13.00
N MET A 19 26.08 -45.91 -14.19
CA MET A 19 24.96 -45.05 -14.53
C MET A 19 23.75 -45.96 -14.51
N ALA A 20 23.26 -46.26 -13.32
CA ALA A 20 21.86 -46.59 -13.16
C ALA A 20 21.12 -45.38 -13.72
N SER A 21 20.69 -45.45 -14.95
CA SER A 21 19.59 -44.70 -15.45
C SER A 21 18.43 -45.01 -14.49
N ILE A 22 18.35 -44.25 -13.43
CA ILE A 22 17.11 -44.14 -12.66
C ILE A 22 16.17 -43.56 -13.70
N SER A 23 15.46 -44.42 -14.41
CA SER A 23 14.23 -44.04 -15.08
C SER A 23 13.36 -43.55 -13.94
N ALA A 24 13.31 -42.23 -13.78
CA ALA A 24 12.42 -41.59 -12.81
C ALA A 24 11.01 -42.01 -13.20
N SER A 25 10.51 -43.06 -12.56
CA SER A 25 9.14 -43.46 -12.75
C SER A 25 8.26 -42.33 -12.25
N ALA A 26 7.29 -41.92 -13.04
CA ALA A 26 6.35 -40.90 -12.65
C ALA A 26 5.67 -41.33 -11.35
N GLU A 27 5.77 -40.53 -10.30
CA GLU A 27 5.05 -40.78 -9.05
C GLU A 27 3.60 -40.40 -9.23
N THR A 28 2.68 -41.35 -8.99
CA THR A 28 1.24 -41.14 -9.09
C THR A 28 0.59 -41.38 -7.74
N ILE A 29 -0.12 -40.38 -7.25
CA ILE A 29 -0.87 -40.46 -5.99
C ILE A 29 -2.35 -40.36 -6.27
N GLU A 30 -3.14 -41.23 -5.63
CA GLU A 30 -4.59 -41.18 -5.66
C GLU A 30 -5.15 -40.28 -4.56
N VAL A 31 -6.07 -39.38 -4.92
CA VAL A 31 -6.80 -38.51 -3.99
C VAL A 31 -8.01 -39.23 -3.46
N LYS A 32 -7.96 -39.65 -2.19
CA LYS A 32 -9.04 -40.44 -1.56
C LYS A 32 -10.11 -39.60 -0.88
N THR A 33 -9.70 -38.48 -0.26
CA THR A 33 -10.56 -37.55 0.49
C THR A 33 -10.48 -36.14 -0.06
N LEU A 34 -11.60 -35.45 0.01
CA LEU A 34 -11.76 -34.09 -0.54
C LEU A 34 -12.62 -33.26 0.41
N LYS A 35 -12.38 -31.96 0.42
CA LYS A 35 -13.32 -31.02 1.00
C LYS A 35 -14.39 -30.68 -0.03
N TYR A 36 -15.63 -30.76 0.33
CA TYR A 36 -16.80 -30.66 -0.56
C TYR A 36 -17.77 -29.59 -0.07
N ALA A 37 -18.26 -28.77 -1.02
CA ALA A 37 -19.35 -27.83 -0.80
C ALA A 37 -20.40 -27.97 -1.91
N GLY A 38 -21.64 -28.09 -1.55
CA GLY A 38 -22.79 -28.33 -2.42
C GLY A 38 -23.75 -29.37 -1.83
N PRO A 39 -24.77 -29.85 -2.59
CA PRO A 39 -25.14 -29.39 -3.94
C PRO A 39 -25.74 -27.98 -3.93
N TYR A 40 -25.44 -27.17 -4.94
CA TYR A 40 -26.10 -25.90 -5.20
C TYR A 40 -27.05 -26.08 -6.38
N ALA A 41 -28.33 -26.18 -6.08
CA ALA A 41 -29.38 -26.43 -7.07
C ALA A 41 -29.36 -25.36 -8.17
N VAL A 42 -29.42 -25.78 -9.41
CA VAL A 42 -29.52 -24.91 -10.58
C VAL A 42 -30.70 -25.35 -11.44
N VAL A 43 -31.29 -24.39 -12.12
CA VAL A 43 -32.42 -24.62 -13.01
C VAL A 43 -32.17 -24.02 -14.38
N GLN A 44 -32.79 -24.60 -15.39
CA GLN A 44 -32.82 -24.00 -16.69
C GLN A 44 -33.56 -22.65 -16.63
N PRO A 45 -33.06 -21.59 -17.27
CA PRO A 45 -33.80 -20.32 -17.30
C PRO A 45 -35.12 -20.47 -18.05
N TRP A 46 -36.05 -19.54 -17.82
CA TRP A 46 -37.19 -19.40 -18.69
C TRP A 46 -36.73 -19.05 -20.09
N MET A 47 -37.10 -19.91 -21.04
CA MET A 47 -36.70 -19.79 -22.45
C MET A 47 -37.79 -19.00 -23.19
N ALA A 48 -37.54 -17.69 -23.37
CA ALA A 48 -38.41 -16.84 -24.20
C ALA A 48 -38.29 -17.23 -25.69
N ASP A 49 -37.07 -17.66 -26.11
CA ASP A 49 -36.76 -18.21 -27.42
C ASP A 49 -35.83 -19.43 -27.28
N SER A 50 -35.78 -20.27 -28.31
CA SER A 50 -34.95 -21.49 -28.31
C SER A 50 -33.45 -21.23 -28.43
N VAL A 51 -33.05 -20.04 -28.97
CA VAL A 51 -31.68 -19.63 -29.19
C VAL A 51 -31.48 -18.16 -28.82
N ASN A 52 -30.26 -17.78 -28.48
CA ASN A 52 -29.86 -16.37 -28.24
C ASN A 52 -29.62 -15.64 -29.59
N ILE A 53 -29.26 -14.35 -29.52
CA ILE A 53 -28.98 -13.50 -30.69
C ILE A 53 -27.85 -14.03 -31.58
N LYS A 54 -26.98 -14.92 -31.04
CA LYS A 54 -25.91 -15.59 -31.83
C LYS A 54 -26.36 -16.91 -32.45
N GLY A 55 -27.62 -17.32 -32.23
CA GLY A 55 -28.15 -18.61 -32.71
C GLY A 55 -27.76 -19.80 -31.83
N GLU A 56 -27.27 -19.57 -30.59
CA GLU A 56 -26.83 -20.60 -29.67
C GLU A 56 -27.97 -20.98 -28.71
N ALA A 57 -28.20 -22.27 -28.54
CA ALA A 57 -29.11 -22.78 -27.53
C ALA A 57 -28.48 -22.70 -26.13
N PHE A 58 -29.32 -22.51 -25.09
CA PHE A 58 -28.82 -22.50 -23.72
C PHE A 58 -28.41 -23.92 -23.30
N ASP A 59 -27.20 -24.05 -22.77
CA ASP A 59 -26.71 -25.26 -22.09
C ASP A 59 -26.32 -24.92 -20.65
N LEU A 60 -26.82 -25.69 -19.69
CA LEU A 60 -26.44 -25.57 -18.28
C LEU A 60 -24.91 -25.63 -18.04
N LYS A 61 -24.15 -26.20 -18.98
CA LYS A 61 -22.68 -26.16 -18.95
C LYS A 61 -22.11 -24.75 -18.82
N GLN A 62 -22.80 -23.73 -19.34
CA GLN A 62 -22.41 -22.33 -19.23
C GLN A 62 -22.29 -21.88 -17.77
N LEU A 63 -23.01 -22.54 -16.84
CA LEU A 63 -22.90 -22.26 -15.41
C LEU A 63 -21.56 -22.69 -14.80
N LEU A 64 -20.80 -23.56 -15.47
CA LEU A 64 -19.42 -23.86 -15.06
C LEU A 64 -18.49 -22.67 -15.23
N ASP A 65 -18.78 -21.75 -16.14
CA ASP A 65 -17.99 -20.55 -16.39
C ASP A 65 -18.49 -19.34 -15.55
N SER A 66 -19.67 -19.44 -14.91
CA SER A 66 -20.18 -18.41 -14.04
C SER A 66 -19.37 -18.31 -12.73
N PRO A 67 -19.23 -17.13 -12.13
CA PRO A 67 -18.50 -16.97 -10.87
C PRO A 67 -19.14 -17.81 -9.74
N LEU A 68 -18.32 -18.55 -9.03
CA LEU A 68 -18.70 -19.25 -7.79
C LEU A 68 -17.55 -19.10 -6.78
N SER A 69 -17.86 -18.54 -5.61
CA SER A 69 -16.83 -18.27 -4.61
C SER A 69 -16.29 -19.57 -4.01
N PHE A 70 -14.98 -19.78 -4.08
CA PHE A 70 -14.31 -20.91 -3.43
C PHE A 70 -14.31 -20.81 -1.90
N THR A 71 -14.66 -19.65 -1.33
CA THR A 71 -14.85 -19.50 0.12
C THR A 71 -15.98 -20.38 0.68
N LEU A 72 -16.89 -20.83 -0.16
CA LEU A 72 -17.92 -21.82 0.20
C LEU A 72 -17.30 -23.13 0.73
N LEU A 73 -16.12 -23.49 0.26
CA LEU A 73 -15.35 -24.64 0.75
C LEU A 73 -14.92 -24.50 2.22
N ASN A 74 -14.83 -23.27 2.77
CA ASN A 74 -14.48 -23.07 4.18
C ASN A 74 -15.49 -23.72 5.15
N LYS A 75 -16.75 -23.82 4.70
CA LYS A 75 -17.84 -24.51 5.43
C LYS A 75 -18.12 -25.92 4.87
N GLY A 76 -17.26 -26.39 3.97
CA GLY A 76 -17.41 -27.68 3.31
C GLY A 76 -17.22 -28.85 4.26
N LYS A 77 -17.72 -30.02 3.85
CA LYS A 77 -17.59 -31.29 4.53
C LYS A 77 -16.44 -32.09 3.92
N GLU A 78 -15.80 -32.95 4.69
CA GLU A 78 -14.89 -33.94 4.17
C GLU A 78 -15.71 -35.12 3.58
N VAL A 79 -15.41 -35.50 2.35
CA VAL A 79 -16.06 -36.59 1.63
C VAL A 79 -15.04 -37.45 0.91
N SER A 80 -15.35 -38.72 0.69
CA SER A 80 -14.55 -39.54 -0.23
C SER A 80 -14.82 -39.17 -1.69
N ALA A 81 -13.85 -39.41 -2.57
CA ALA A 81 -14.03 -39.18 -4.01
C ALA A 81 -15.24 -39.96 -4.58
N ALA A 82 -15.51 -41.14 -4.05
CA ALA A 82 -16.66 -41.95 -4.45
C ALA A 82 -18.03 -41.29 -4.13
N GLN A 83 -18.08 -40.42 -3.13
CA GLN A 83 -19.32 -39.74 -2.71
C GLN A 83 -19.66 -38.51 -3.56
N LEU A 84 -18.74 -38.02 -4.41
CA LEU A 84 -18.96 -36.81 -5.23
C LEU A 84 -20.14 -36.96 -6.24
N LEU A 85 -20.53 -38.17 -6.61
CA LEU A 85 -21.63 -38.43 -7.52
C LEU A 85 -22.91 -38.90 -6.82
N ALA A 86 -22.98 -38.90 -5.50
CA ALA A 86 -24.07 -39.51 -4.75
C ALA A 86 -25.41 -38.77 -4.92
N ASP A 87 -25.42 -37.48 -5.25
CA ASP A 87 -26.64 -36.71 -5.38
C ASP A 87 -26.98 -36.45 -6.86
N LYS A 88 -28.00 -37.17 -7.36
CA LYS A 88 -28.53 -37.03 -8.73
C LYS A 88 -30.03 -36.63 -8.75
N GLN A 89 -30.52 -36.11 -7.64
CA GLN A 89 -31.96 -35.79 -7.53
C GLN A 89 -32.31 -34.52 -8.31
N GLN A 90 -31.32 -33.64 -8.54
CA GLN A 90 -31.51 -32.36 -9.24
C GLN A 90 -30.26 -31.97 -10.02
N ASP A 91 -30.43 -31.05 -10.98
CA ASP A 91 -29.30 -30.38 -11.59
C ASP A 91 -28.61 -29.49 -10.53
N ALA A 92 -27.31 -29.66 -10.35
CA ALA A 92 -26.62 -28.94 -9.30
C ALA A 92 -25.13 -28.64 -9.65
N LEU A 93 -24.64 -27.49 -9.19
CA LEU A 93 -23.22 -27.18 -9.15
C LEU A 93 -22.62 -27.63 -7.82
N HIS A 94 -21.38 -28.06 -7.89
CA HIS A 94 -20.61 -28.55 -6.75
C HIS A 94 -19.19 -28.00 -6.78
N LEU A 95 -18.60 -27.91 -5.59
CA LEU A 95 -17.18 -27.66 -5.41
C LEU A 95 -16.55 -28.80 -4.63
N ALA A 96 -15.41 -29.27 -5.11
CA ALA A 96 -14.55 -30.20 -4.37
C ALA A 96 -13.12 -29.66 -4.37
N SER A 97 -12.37 -29.85 -3.29
CA SER A 97 -10.99 -29.41 -3.22
C SER A 97 -10.11 -30.36 -2.43
N PHE A 98 -8.84 -30.36 -2.79
CA PHE A 98 -7.75 -31.05 -2.09
C PHE A 98 -6.46 -30.25 -2.23
N CYS A 99 -5.45 -30.58 -1.43
CA CYS A 99 -4.14 -29.98 -1.54
C CYS A 99 -3.11 -30.96 -2.08
N VAL A 100 -2.21 -30.48 -2.91
CA VAL A 100 -1.02 -31.17 -3.39
C VAL A 100 0.20 -30.44 -2.90
N SER A 101 1.09 -31.12 -2.21
CA SER A 101 2.38 -30.57 -1.79
C SER A 101 3.52 -31.27 -2.51
N ASN A 102 4.51 -30.47 -2.91
CA ASN A 102 5.74 -30.95 -3.54
C ASN A 102 6.94 -30.14 -3.07
N THR A 103 8.12 -30.74 -3.13
CA THR A 103 9.39 -30.11 -2.70
C THR A 103 10.24 -29.63 -3.87
N GLN A 104 9.86 -29.96 -5.09
CA GLN A 104 10.60 -29.62 -6.30
C GLN A 104 9.65 -29.07 -7.37
N ARG A 105 10.14 -28.13 -8.19
CA ARG A 105 9.38 -27.68 -9.35
C ARG A 105 9.19 -28.84 -10.32
N THR A 106 7.94 -29.20 -10.58
CA THR A 106 7.61 -30.33 -11.43
C THR A 106 6.43 -30.02 -12.36
N LYS A 107 6.40 -30.65 -13.53
CA LYS A 107 5.21 -30.74 -14.36
C LYS A 107 4.33 -31.85 -13.75
N ALA A 108 3.10 -31.50 -13.43
CA ALA A 108 2.13 -32.45 -12.87
C ALA A 108 0.95 -32.61 -13.80
N THR A 109 0.44 -33.83 -13.87
CA THR A 109 -0.81 -34.17 -14.53
C THR A 109 -1.86 -34.50 -13.47
N ILE A 110 -2.96 -33.77 -13.47
CA ILE A 110 -4.11 -34.02 -12.61
C ILE A 110 -5.17 -34.70 -13.48
N ALA A 111 -5.50 -35.95 -13.17
CA ALA A 111 -6.54 -36.66 -13.88
C ALA A 111 -7.83 -36.78 -13.02
N VAL A 112 -8.96 -36.48 -13.68
CA VAL A 112 -10.30 -36.49 -13.07
C VAL A 112 -11.17 -37.42 -13.89
N GLU A 113 -11.12 -38.71 -13.58
CA GLU A 113 -11.91 -39.73 -14.25
C GLU A 113 -13.30 -39.83 -13.64
N GLY A 114 -14.34 -39.97 -14.44
CA GLY A 114 -15.71 -40.18 -13.98
C GLY A 114 -16.57 -38.92 -13.89
N LEU A 115 -16.02 -37.72 -14.01
CA LEU A 115 -16.79 -36.49 -14.18
C LEU A 115 -16.88 -36.09 -15.66
N GLU A 116 -18.10 -35.78 -16.14
CA GLU A 116 -18.32 -35.40 -17.54
C GLU A 116 -18.23 -33.89 -17.76
N GLN A 117 -18.66 -33.11 -16.79
CA GLN A 117 -18.76 -31.64 -16.91
C GLN A 117 -18.12 -30.97 -15.71
N TYR A 118 -16.88 -30.49 -15.87
CA TYR A 118 -16.15 -29.83 -14.80
C TYR A 118 -15.17 -28.78 -15.31
N ARG A 119 -14.71 -27.95 -14.40
CA ARG A 119 -13.56 -27.04 -14.54
C ARG A 119 -12.58 -27.33 -13.42
N LEU A 120 -11.29 -27.26 -13.70
CA LEU A 120 -10.22 -27.47 -12.76
C LEU A 120 -9.49 -26.16 -12.50
N PHE A 121 -9.20 -25.89 -11.25
CA PHE A 121 -8.43 -24.72 -10.82
C PHE A 121 -7.28 -25.17 -9.94
N VAL A 122 -6.11 -24.56 -10.14
CA VAL A 122 -4.95 -24.75 -9.27
C VAL A 122 -4.58 -23.38 -8.73
N ASP A 123 -4.56 -23.22 -7.41
CA ASP A 123 -4.32 -21.96 -6.71
C ASP A 123 -5.23 -20.79 -7.18
N GLY A 124 -6.45 -21.12 -7.60
CA GLY A 124 -7.44 -20.16 -8.07
C GLY A 124 -7.39 -19.87 -9.58
N GLU A 125 -6.35 -20.30 -10.30
CA GLU A 125 -6.25 -20.15 -11.74
C GLU A 125 -6.84 -21.38 -12.45
N GLN A 126 -7.67 -21.14 -13.49
CA GLN A 126 -8.25 -22.22 -14.27
C GLN A 126 -7.17 -22.89 -15.13
N VAL A 127 -7.14 -24.21 -15.08
CA VAL A 127 -6.25 -25.05 -15.89
C VAL A 127 -7.06 -25.69 -17.02
N GLU A 128 -6.51 -25.67 -18.22
CA GLU A 128 -7.13 -26.31 -19.38
C GLU A 128 -7.17 -27.82 -19.19
N VAL A 129 -8.33 -28.41 -19.45
CA VAL A 129 -8.55 -29.85 -19.34
C VAL A 129 -8.69 -30.46 -20.72
N ASN A 130 -7.82 -31.41 -21.03
CA ASN A 130 -7.81 -32.18 -22.28
C ASN A 130 -8.26 -33.61 -21.99
N GLY A 131 -9.51 -33.94 -22.39
CA GLY A 131 -10.18 -35.20 -21.97
C GLY A 131 -10.48 -35.18 -20.47
N ASP A 132 -9.83 -36.06 -19.73
CA ASP A 132 -9.92 -36.18 -18.25
C ASP A 132 -8.62 -35.77 -17.55
N LYS A 133 -7.68 -35.11 -18.24
CA LYS A 133 -6.38 -34.72 -17.72
C LYS A 133 -6.13 -33.23 -17.89
N ALA A 134 -5.52 -32.64 -16.89
CA ALA A 134 -5.00 -31.29 -16.92
C ALA A 134 -3.51 -31.28 -16.56
N GLU A 135 -2.72 -30.55 -17.33
CA GLU A 135 -1.30 -30.40 -17.08
C GLU A 135 -1.00 -29.02 -16.49
N THR A 136 -0.21 -28.98 -15.42
CA THR A 136 0.19 -27.75 -14.76
C THR A 136 1.61 -27.86 -14.23
N ILE A 137 2.22 -26.71 -13.89
CA ILE A 137 3.51 -26.67 -13.25
C ILE A 137 3.31 -26.38 -11.75
N LEU A 138 3.71 -27.32 -10.90
CA LEU A 138 3.72 -27.13 -9.46
C LEU A 138 5.10 -26.62 -9.02
N THR A 139 5.12 -25.50 -8.33
CA THR A 139 6.34 -24.97 -7.67
C THR A 139 6.56 -25.67 -6.34
N PRO A 140 7.77 -25.63 -5.73
CA PRO A 140 7.97 -26.18 -4.38
C PRO A 140 7.08 -25.49 -3.36
N SER A 141 5.91 -26.07 -3.07
CA SER A 141 4.91 -25.52 -2.16
C SER A 141 3.76 -26.48 -1.97
N GLN A 142 2.74 -26.04 -1.23
CA GLN A 142 1.42 -26.66 -1.20
C GLN A 142 0.50 -25.89 -2.15
N HIS A 143 -0.17 -26.62 -3.05
CA HIS A 143 -1.10 -26.11 -4.04
C HIS A 143 -2.52 -26.54 -3.71
N THR A 144 -3.48 -25.64 -3.85
CA THR A 144 -4.90 -25.96 -3.68
C THR A 144 -5.50 -26.27 -5.04
N VAL A 145 -6.04 -27.47 -5.20
CA VAL A 145 -6.78 -27.87 -6.38
C VAL A 145 -8.27 -27.80 -6.07
N VAL A 146 -9.01 -27.11 -6.94
CA VAL A 146 -10.47 -27.00 -6.85
C VAL A 146 -11.10 -27.55 -8.12
N ILE A 147 -12.09 -28.40 -7.96
CA ILE A 147 -12.91 -28.95 -9.02
C ILE A 147 -14.31 -28.36 -8.87
N LYS A 148 -14.74 -27.60 -9.87
CA LYS A 148 -16.11 -27.12 -10.02
C LYS A 148 -16.80 -28.00 -11.04
N TYR A 149 -17.85 -28.67 -10.66
CA TYR A 149 -18.53 -29.64 -11.53
C TYR A 149 -20.04 -29.50 -11.47
N LEU A 150 -20.70 -29.99 -12.54
CA LEU A 150 -22.13 -29.98 -12.72
C LEU A 150 -22.63 -31.43 -12.73
N THR A 151 -23.64 -31.74 -11.91
CA THR A 151 -24.42 -32.98 -12.01
C THR A 151 -25.75 -32.71 -12.68
N ARG A 152 -26.22 -33.67 -13.49
CA ARG A 152 -27.51 -33.60 -14.17
C ARG A 152 -28.49 -34.54 -13.52
N LYS A 153 -29.75 -34.09 -13.35
CA LYS A 153 -30.86 -34.93 -12.98
C LYS A 153 -31.00 -36.05 -14.02
N ASN A 154 -31.11 -37.28 -13.56
CA ASN A 154 -31.30 -38.47 -14.41
C ASN A 154 -30.18 -38.73 -15.43
N ALA A 155 -28.97 -38.18 -15.25
CA ALA A 155 -27.85 -38.57 -16.08
C ALA A 155 -27.56 -40.07 -15.89
N SER A 156 -27.74 -40.86 -16.96
CA SER A 156 -27.35 -42.25 -16.98
C SER A 156 -25.84 -42.35 -17.10
N SER A 157 -25.12 -42.31 -15.98
CA SER A 157 -23.69 -42.62 -16.03
C SER A 157 -23.49 -44.07 -15.61
N ASP A 158 -23.01 -44.87 -16.51
CA ASP A 158 -22.51 -46.21 -16.20
C ASP A 158 -21.20 -46.16 -15.38
N LYS A 159 -20.61 -44.96 -15.23
CA LYS A 159 -19.42 -44.74 -14.43
C LYS A 159 -19.76 -44.66 -12.96
N LYS A 160 -19.41 -45.70 -12.23
CA LYS A 160 -19.79 -45.92 -10.82
C LYS A 160 -18.90 -45.23 -9.81
N SER A 161 -17.75 -44.67 -10.19
CA SER A 161 -16.83 -44.01 -9.24
C SER A 161 -16.00 -42.93 -9.90
N ILE A 162 -15.75 -41.85 -9.17
CA ILE A 162 -14.75 -40.84 -9.54
C ILE A 162 -13.39 -41.31 -9.06
N LYS A 163 -12.41 -41.23 -9.93
CA LYS A 163 -11.02 -41.48 -9.59
C LYS A 163 -10.23 -40.21 -9.88
N LEU A 164 -9.53 -39.73 -8.85
CA LEU A 164 -8.71 -38.54 -8.92
C LEU A 164 -7.26 -38.96 -8.68
N THR A 165 -6.36 -38.61 -9.60
CA THR A 165 -4.94 -38.88 -9.46
C THR A 165 -4.09 -37.65 -9.79
N VAL A 166 -2.97 -37.52 -9.13
CA VAL A 166 -1.92 -36.53 -9.43
C VAL A 166 -0.64 -37.27 -9.74
N THR A 167 -0.09 -37.01 -10.92
CA THR A 167 1.14 -37.63 -11.39
C THR A 167 2.19 -36.56 -11.57
N ALA A 168 3.37 -36.70 -10.91
CA ALA A 168 4.51 -35.84 -11.15
C ALA A 168 5.39 -36.39 -12.26
N ALA A 169 5.75 -35.57 -13.23
CA ALA A 169 6.83 -35.87 -14.15
C ALA A 169 8.15 -35.98 -13.36
N ASN A 170 9.06 -36.86 -13.82
CA ASN A 170 10.40 -37.01 -13.23
C ASN A 170 10.44 -37.59 -11.81
N GLY A 171 9.38 -38.25 -11.31
CA GLY A 171 9.36 -38.88 -10.01
C GLY A 171 9.53 -37.91 -8.83
N ALA A 172 9.15 -36.63 -9.00
CA ALA A 172 9.21 -35.67 -7.92
C ALA A 172 8.26 -36.09 -6.79
N PRO A 173 8.68 -36.07 -5.52
CA PRO A 173 7.85 -36.46 -4.40
C PRO A 173 6.59 -35.58 -4.30
N LEU A 174 5.43 -36.23 -4.27
CA LEU A 174 4.14 -35.59 -4.07
C LEU A 174 3.52 -36.08 -2.76
N SER A 175 2.76 -35.21 -2.13
CA SER A 175 1.82 -35.62 -1.09
C SER A 175 0.46 -34.97 -1.34
N VAL A 176 -0.60 -35.70 -1.06
CA VAL A 176 -1.97 -35.21 -1.17
C VAL A 176 -2.56 -35.16 0.24
N GLY A 177 -3.16 -34.06 0.58
CA GLY A 177 -3.77 -33.84 1.88
C GLY A 177 -5.13 -33.15 1.78
N ASP A 178 -5.82 -33.09 2.93
CA ASP A 178 -7.02 -32.31 3.08
C ASP A 178 -6.70 -30.82 2.85
N ALA A 179 -7.59 -30.12 2.17
CA ALA A 179 -7.53 -28.67 1.96
C ALA A 179 -7.60 -27.84 3.27
N THR A 180 -7.80 -28.48 4.42
CA THR A 180 -7.79 -27.83 5.74
C THR A 180 -6.40 -27.77 6.37
N VAL A 181 -5.42 -28.49 5.85
CA VAL A 181 -4.05 -28.48 6.39
C VAL A 181 -3.44 -27.10 6.15
N LYS A 182 -2.89 -26.49 7.21
CA LYS A 182 -2.11 -25.24 7.10
C LYS A 182 -0.97 -25.47 6.11
N ARG A 183 -0.97 -24.74 5.01
CA ARG A 183 0.09 -24.81 4.01
C ARG A 183 1.34 -24.05 4.45
N ALA A 184 2.49 -24.46 4.00
CA ALA A 184 3.71 -23.70 4.16
C ALA A 184 3.61 -22.35 3.42
N TYR A 185 4.27 -21.35 3.96
CA TYR A 185 4.42 -20.04 3.30
C TYR A 185 5.21 -20.22 1.99
N ASN A 186 4.75 -19.55 0.94
CA ASN A 186 5.48 -19.44 -0.32
C ASN A 186 5.74 -17.96 -0.68
N ILE A 187 6.57 -17.73 -1.67
CA ILE A 187 6.96 -16.39 -2.07
C ILE A 187 5.76 -15.50 -2.48
N TYR A 188 4.72 -16.08 -3.08
CA TYR A 188 3.53 -15.32 -3.47
C TYR A 188 2.70 -14.86 -2.27
N ASP A 189 2.76 -15.55 -1.13
CA ASP A 189 2.10 -15.10 0.09
C ASP A 189 2.70 -13.81 0.61
N VAL A 190 3.98 -13.57 0.33
CA VAL A 190 4.68 -12.33 0.69
C VAL A 190 4.45 -11.25 -0.38
N ILE A 191 4.71 -11.58 -1.67
CA ILE A 191 4.67 -10.60 -2.77
C ILE A 191 3.23 -10.15 -3.06
N CYS A 192 2.26 -11.09 -3.05
CA CYS A 192 0.86 -10.80 -3.38
C CYS A 192 0.02 -10.46 -2.15
N ALA A 193 0.62 -10.42 -0.95
CA ALA A 193 -0.10 -10.04 0.26
C ALA A 193 -0.63 -8.60 0.15
N PRO A 194 -1.85 -8.33 0.62
CA PRO A 194 -2.34 -6.97 0.67
C PRO A 194 -1.50 -6.13 1.63
N ASN A 195 -1.09 -4.96 1.17
CA ASN A 195 -0.41 -3.95 1.96
C ASN A 195 -1.36 -2.77 2.19
N TYR A 196 -1.26 -2.16 3.37
CA TYR A 196 -2.06 -1.01 3.79
C TYR A 196 -1.15 0.20 4.00
N PRO A 197 -0.77 0.92 2.91
CA PRO A 197 0.22 2.00 2.99
C PRO A 197 -0.26 3.21 3.78
N SER A 198 -1.55 3.43 3.86
CA SER A 198 -2.09 4.56 4.62
C SER A 198 -3.46 4.27 5.22
N VAL A 199 -3.69 4.88 6.36
CA VAL A 199 -4.99 5.02 7.01
C VAL A 199 -5.20 6.49 7.35
N SER A 200 -6.40 7.00 7.13
CA SER A 200 -6.77 8.37 7.51
C SER A 200 -8.18 8.42 8.05
N ILE A 201 -8.36 9.16 9.13
CA ILE A 201 -9.66 9.39 9.76
C ILE A 201 -10.25 10.71 9.28
N SER A 202 -11.58 10.79 9.16
CA SER A 202 -12.28 12.04 8.84
C SER A 202 -12.08 13.10 9.94
N PRO A 203 -12.16 14.39 9.64
CA PRO A 203 -12.04 15.45 10.63
C PRO A 203 -12.92 15.25 11.87
N ASN A 204 -14.14 14.76 11.70
CA ASN A 204 -15.09 14.48 12.79
C ASN A 204 -14.95 13.08 13.44
N GLY A 205 -13.99 12.29 13.02
CA GLY A 205 -13.73 10.97 13.58
C GLY A 205 -14.72 9.86 13.22
N LYS A 206 -15.75 10.12 12.39
CA LYS A 206 -16.84 9.14 12.10
C LYS A 206 -16.49 8.11 11.02
N PHE A 207 -15.52 8.42 10.17
CA PHE A 207 -15.15 7.59 9.03
C PHE A 207 -13.63 7.42 8.94
N ILE A 208 -13.21 6.31 8.37
CA ILE A 208 -11.81 6.06 8.01
C ILE A 208 -11.70 5.69 6.54
N VAL A 209 -10.63 6.15 5.91
CA VAL A 209 -10.20 5.70 4.58
C VAL A 209 -8.95 4.86 4.76
N VAL A 210 -9.00 3.64 4.26
CA VAL A 210 -7.87 2.71 4.27
C VAL A 210 -7.44 2.48 2.83
N ARG A 211 -6.22 2.84 2.50
CA ARG A 211 -5.61 2.50 1.20
C ARG A 211 -5.10 1.08 1.25
N LYS A 212 -5.56 0.26 0.31
CA LYS A 212 -5.13 -1.13 0.15
C LYS A 212 -4.46 -1.29 -1.20
N THR A 213 -3.30 -1.91 -1.22
CA THR A 213 -2.54 -2.20 -2.44
C THR A 213 -2.12 -3.66 -2.44
N TRP A 214 -2.03 -4.27 -3.61
CA TRP A 214 -1.49 -5.62 -3.78
C TRP A 214 -0.97 -5.81 -5.21
N VAL A 215 -0.16 -6.83 -5.38
CA VAL A 215 0.31 -7.29 -6.67
C VAL A 215 -0.34 -8.62 -6.95
N ASP A 216 -0.91 -8.82 -8.14
CA ASP A 216 -1.44 -10.11 -8.53
C ASP A 216 -0.31 -11.09 -8.95
N ARG A 217 -0.65 -12.36 -9.16
CA ARG A 217 0.34 -13.37 -9.58
C ARG A 217 0.91 -13.13 -10.98
N LYS A 218 0.31 -12.23 -11.77
CA LYS A 218 0.79 -11.80 -13.10
C LYS A 218 1.75 -10.61 -13.01
N GLY A 219 1.93 -10.03 -11.81
CA GLY A 219 2.76 -8.87 -11.57
C GLY A 219 2.05 -7.53 -11.75
N ASN A 220 0.73 -7.51 -11.92
CA ASN A 220 -0.01 -6.25 -12.04
C ASN A 220 -0.26 -5.65 -10.66
N ASN A 221 -0.06 -4.34 -10.56
CA ASN A 221 -0.35 -3.58 -9.35
C ASN A 221 -1.83 -3.20 -9.29
N HIS A 222 -2.42 -3.42 -8.13
CA HIS A 222 -3.79 -3.04 -7.83
C HIS A 222 -3.82 -2.14 -6.61
N SER A 223 -4.78 -1.22 -6.58
CA SER A 223 -5.00 -0.39 -5.41
C SER A 223 -6.45 0.07 -5.33
N ILE A 224 -6.98 0.11 -4.11
CA ILE A 224 -8.31 0.65 -3.80
C ILE A 224 -8.24 1.47 -2.52
N SER A 225 -9.16 2.42 -2.38
CA SER A 225 -9.42 3.12 -1.12
C SER A 225 -10.73 2.60 -0.54
N GLU A 226 -10.70 2.05 0.66
CA GLU A 226 -11.86 1.55 1.38
C GLU A 226 -12.39 2.63 2.34
N LEU A 227 -13.63 3.06 2.18
CA LEU A 227 -14.32 3.91 3.14
C LEU A 227 -15.02 3.03 4.18
N ARG A 228 -14.72 3.25 5.45
CA ARG A 228 -15.26 2.47 6.57
C ARG A 228 -15.83 3.37 7.65
N ASN A 229 -16.83 2.88 8.36
CA ASN A 229 -17.28 3.50 9.62
C ASN A 229 -16.22 3.28 10.70
N SER A 230 -15.82 4.34 11.42
CA SER A 230 -14.72 4.27 12.39
C SER A 230 -15.02 3.44 13.64
N GLN A 231 -16.27 3.42 14.10
CA GLN A 231 -16.68 2.70 15.31
C GLN A 231 -16.88 1.20 15.07
N THR A 232 -17.51 0.86 13.94
CA THR A 232 -17.91 -0.53 13.65
C THR A 232 -16.93 -1.24 12.72
N ASN A 233 -15.98 -0.51 12.14
CA ASN A 233 -15.06 -0.95 11.08
C ASN A 233 -15.80 -1.53 9.84
N ARG A 234 -17.11 -1.29 9.71
CA ARG A 234 -17.90 -1.77 8.58
C ARG A 234 -17.48 -1.06 7.29
N LEU A 235 -17.19 -1.83 6.25
CA LEU A 235 -16.98 -1.32 4.90
C LEU A 235 -18.28 -0.67 4.39
N MET A 236 -18.19 0.56 3.93
CA MET A 236 -19.29 1.32 3.33
C MET A 236 -19.21 1.27 1.80
N THR A 237 -18.04 1.60 1.25
CA THR A 237 -17.79 1.55 -0.20
C THR A 237 -16.29 1.49 -0.48
N THR A 238 -15.94 1.32 -1.76
CA THR A 238 -14.56 1.35 -2.25
C THR A 238 -14.46 2.33 -3.42
N PHE A 239 -13.29 2.93 -3.56
CA PHE A 239 -12.93 3.81 -4.68
C PHE A 239 -11.66 3.27 -5.33
N GLU A 240 -11.59 3.30 -6.65
CA GLU A 240 -10.36 3.03 -7.40
C GLU A 240 -9.39 4.20 -7.26
N GLU A 241 -9.94 5.42 -7.14
CA GLU A 241 -9.19 6.65 -6.96
C GLU A 241 -8.51 6.71 -5.58
N SER A 242 -7.42 7.44 -5.50
CA SER A 242 -6.76 7.76 -4.23
C SER A 242 -7.47 8.93 -3.56
N VAL A 243 -8.54 8.63 -2.81
CA VAL A 243 -9.30 9.65 -2.10
C VAL A 243 -8.60 10.10 -0.81
N LYS A 244 -8.75 11.39 -0.48
CA LYS A 244 -8.23 12.02 0.74
C LYS A 244 -9.35 12.82 1.41
N TRP A 245 -9.21 13.08 2.71
CA TRP A 245 -10.15 13.94 3.44
C TRP A 245 -9.89 15.41 3.16
N MET A 246 -10.96 16.18 2.98
CA MET A 246 -10.93 17.62 3.12
C MET A 246 -10.57 17.97 4.58
N PRO A 247 -9.88 19.11 4.83
CA PRO A 247 -9.38 19.43 6.18
C PRO A 247 -10.47 19.61 7.25
N SER A 248 -11.68 20.04 6.87
CA SER A 248 -12.72 20.48 7.81
C SER A 248 -14.12 19.96 7.48
N SER A 249 -14.51 19.91 6.20
CA SER A 249 -15.90 19.63 5.78
C SER A 249 -16.32 18.16 5.85
N ASN A 250 -15.44 17.26 6.23
CA ASN A 250 -15.66 15.80 6.22
C ASN A 250 -16.02 15.22 4.85
N LYS A 251 -15.80 15.95 3.75
CA LYS A 251 -15.89 15.44 2.39
C LYS A 251 -14.58 14.74 2.02
N LEU A 252 -14.68 13.80 1.12
CA LEU A 252 -13.50 13.23 0.44
C LEU A 252 -13.19 14.07 -0.81
N TYR A 253 -11.94 14.02 -1.26
CA TYR A 253 -11.56 14.60 -2.55
C TYR A 253 -10.56 13.71 -3.27
N PHE A 254 -10.51 13.86 -4.58
CA PHE A 254 -9.48 13.32 -5.46
C PHE A 254 -9.32 14.22 -6.67
N THR A 255 -8.26 14.00 -7.43
CA THR A 255 -8.02 14.67 -8.71
C THR A 255 -8.08 13.66 -9.84
N GLN A 256 -8.63 14.08 -10.99
CA GLN A 256 -8.62 13.32 -12.24
C GLN A 256 -8.20 14.22 -13.39
N LYS A 257 -7.83 13.64 -14.54
CA LYS A 257 -7.49 14.43 -15.72
C LYS A 257 -8.73 15.15 -16.26
N ALA A 258 -8.56 16.39 -16.66
CA ALA A 258 -9.66 17.20 -17.22
C ALA A 258 -10.20 16.64 -18.56
N SER A 259 -9.39 15.88 -19.31
CA SER A 259 -9.81 15.21 -20.53
C SER A 259 -10.97 14.23 -20.34
N ASP A 260 -11.15 13.73 -19.11
CA ASP A 260 -12.19 12.74 -18.77
C ASP A 260 -13.52 13.42 -18.37
N SER A 261 -13.56 14.77 -18.41
CA SER A 261 -14.73 15.56 -18.05
C SER A 261 -15.75 15.63 -19.17
N SER A 262 -17.02 15.41 -18.83
CA SER A 262 -18.17 15.58 -19.73
C SER A 262 -18.83 16.97 -19.63
N ILE A 263 -18.21 17.94 -18.95
CA ILE A 263 -18.79 19.27 -18.79
C ILE A 263 -18.68 20.02 -20.11
N ALA A 264 -19.83 20.31 -20.73
CA ALA A 264 -19.90 21.07 -21.98
C ALA A 264 -19.63 22.56 -21.73
N GLY A 265 -18.75 23.16 -22.51
CA GLY A 265 -18.54 24.62 -22.55
C GLY A 265 -17.26 25.13 -21.89
N GLU A 266 -16.46 24.30 -21.23
CA GLU A 266 -15.14 24.70 -20.74
C GLU A 266 -14.03 24.38 -21.76
N GLU A 267 -13.11 25.33 -21.93
CA GLU A 267 -11.90 25.13 -22.72
C GLU A 267 -11.03 24.08 -22.04
N LYS A 268 -10.87 22.92 -22.67
CA LYS A 268 -10.00 21.84 -22.16
C LYS A 268 -8.55 22.22 -22.41
N GLN A 269 -7.81 22.55 -21.38
CA GLN A 269 -6.36 22.71 -21.46
C GLN A 269 -5.70 21.36 -21.20
N ASP A 270 -4.91 20.88 -22.16
CA ASP A 270 -4.08 19.68 -21.94
C ASP A 270 -3.15 19.86 -20.74
N GLY A 271 -3.06 18.82 -19.90
CA GLY A 271 -2.21 18.84 -18.71
C GLY A 271 -2.87 19.47 -17.47
N THR A 272 -4.19 19.66 -17.46
CA THR A 272 -4.92 20.15 -16.29
C THR A 272 -5.71 19.05 -15.59
N LEU A 273 -5.98 19.25 -14.30
CA LEU A 273 -6.74 18.34 -13.45
C LEU A 273 -8.07 18.98 -13.04
N GLN A 274 -9.05 18.13 -12.79
CA GLN A 274 -10.24 18.46 -12.03
C GLN A 274 -10.11 18.02 -10.59
N LEU A 275 -10.56 18.85 -9.67
CA LEU A 275 -10.69 18.53 -8.25
C LEU A 275 -12.14 18.18 -7.96
N ILE A 276 -12.36 16.96 -7.54
CA ILE A 276 -13.69 16.42 -7.26
C ILE A 276 -13.82 16.14 -5.78
N THR A 277 -14.93 16.57 -5.18
CA THR A 277 -15.30 16.21 -3.81
C THR A 277 -16.40 15.17 -3.80
N ILE A 278 -16.43 14.36 -2.75
CA ILE A 278 -17.42 13.30 -2.53
C ILE A 278 -17.98 13.45 -1.12
N ASN A 279 -19.30 13.46 -1.01
CA ASN A 279 -19.96 13.35 0.29
C ASN A 279 -19.93 11.88 0.75
N PRO A 280 -19.31 11.52 1.89
CA PRO A 280 -19.17 10.13 2.31
C PRO A 280 -20.47 9.45 2.71
N LEU A 281 -21.56 10.19 2.90
CA LEU A 281 -22.88 9.66 3.25
C LEU A 281 -23.77 9.45 2.02
N THR A 282 -23.85 10.47 1.14
CA THR A 282 -24.73 10.44 -0.04
C THR A 282 -24.05 9.91 -1.29
N MET A 283 -22.70 9.85 -1.29
CA MET A 283 -21.86 9.53 -2.45
C MET A 283 -22.00 10.53 -3.61
N GLU A 284 -22.63 11.68 -3.38
CA GLU A 284 -22.70 12.77 -4.35
C GLU A 284 -21.30 13.30 -4.64
N ARG A 285 -21.03 13.50 -5.92
CA ARG A 285 -19.78 14.06 -6.45
C ARG A 285 -20.03 15.48 -6.93
N GLU A 286 -19.11 16.38 -6.59
CA GLU A 286 -19.15 17.77 -6.99
C GLU A 286 -17.77 18.17 -7.52
N VAL A 287 -17.73 18.86 -8.66
CA VAL A 287 -16.49 19.45 -9.19
C VAL A 287 -16.24 20.75 -8.42
N LEU A 288 -15.24 20.74 -7.56
CA LEU A 288 -14.86 21.90 -6.76
C LEU A 288 -14.02 22.90 -7.58
N ALA A 289 -13.18 22.41 -8.47
CA ALA A 289 -12.41 23.23 -9.40
C ALA A 289 -12.07 22.43 -10.66
N SER A 290 -12.08 23.13 -11.81
CA SER A 290 -11.60 22.65 -13.09
C SER A 290 -10.26 23.31 -13.41
N ASN A 291 -9.51 22.76 -14.35
CA ASN A 291 -8.26 23.35 -14.84
C ASN A 291 -7.19 23.63 -13.77
N LEU A 292 -7.09 22.75 -12.76
CA LEU A 292 -5.99 22.80 -11.81
C LEU A 292 -4.67 22.43 -12.50
N PRO A 293 -3.57 23.15 -12.22
CA PRO A 293 -2.26 22.72 -12.69
C PRO A 293 -1.86 21.38 -12.06
N GLU A 294 -1.15 20.56 -12.81
CA GLU A 294 -0.51 19.37 -12.23
C GLU A 294 0.51 19.78 -11.17
N GLY A 295 0.55 19.05 -10.08
CA GLY A 295 1.50 19.29 -8.99
C GLY A 295 0.97 18.81 -7.64
N TRP A 296 1.85 18.85 -6.66
CA TRP A 296 1.47 18.57 -5.29
C TRP A 296 0.88 19.81 -4.64
N PHE A 297 -0.23 19.64 -3.95
CA PHE A 297 -0.88 20.72 -3.21
C PHE A 297 -1.44 20.27 -1.87
N GLN A 298 -1.68 21.24 -1.01
CA GLN A 298 -2.35 21.08 0.28
C GLN A 298 -3.44 22.16 0.43
N PHE A 299 -4.62 21.77 0.92
CA PHE A 299 -5.67 22.71 1.27
C PHE A 299 -5.29 23.54 2.49
N THR A 300 -5.69 24.82 2.48
CA THR A 300 -5.82 25.57 3.73
C THR A 300 -6.95 25.00 4.59
N PRO A 301 -6.88 25.06 5.93
CA PRO A 301 -7.94 24.56 6.82
C PRO A 301 -9.34 25.10 6.56
N ASP A 302 -9.47 26.32 6.02
CA ASP A 302 -10.75 26.94 5.63
C ASP A 302 -11.27 26.46 4.27
N GLU A 303 -10.54 25.57 3.59
CA GLU A 303 -10.88 24.94 2.31
C GLU A 303 -11.09 25.93 1.14
N LYS A 304 -10.56 27.16 1.23
CA LYS A 304 -10.71 28.18 0.20
C LYS A 304 -9.53 28.29 -0.75
N THR A 305 -8.38 27.82 -0.32
CA THR A 305 -7.13 27.97 -1.04
C THR A 305 -6.34 26.65 -1.08
N LEU A 306 -5.66 26.43 -2.20
CA LEU A 306 -4.67 25.35 -2.31
C LEU A 306 -3.27 25.98 -2.29
N ILE A 307 -2.37 25.44 -1.49
CA ILE A 307 -0.96 25.79 -1.51
C ILE A 307 -0.22 24.76 -2.34
N TYR A 308 0.30 25.19 -3.47
CA TYR A 308 1.03 24.39 -4.44
C TYR A 308 2.52 24.41 -4.20
N THR A 309 3.17 23.29 -4.49
CA THR A 309 4.60 23.22 -4.74
C THR A 309 4.81 23.18 -6.25
N LEU A 310 5.39 24.27 -6.79
CA LEU A 310 5.72 24.38 -8.20
C LEU A 310 7.20 24.10 -8.41
N THR A 311 7.51 23.16 -9.30
CA THR A 311 8.89 22.83 -9.64
C THR A 311 9.28 23.54 -10.94
N THR A 312 10.36 24.32 -10.89
CA THR A 312 10.98 24.91 -12.07
C THR A 312 12.15 24.03 -12.48
N GLU A 313 12.10 23.51 -13.70
CA GLU A 313 13.18 22.71 -14.26
C GLU A 313 14.45 23.57 -14.41
N GLY A 314 15.58 22.99 -14.09
CA GLY A 314 16.88 23.58 -14.33
C GLY A 314 17.29 23.53 -15.81
N ARG A 315 18.42 24.10 -16.14
CA ARG A 315 18.97 24.00 -17.50
C ARG A 315 19.15 22.53 -17.86
N LYS A 316 18.69 22.14 -19.05
CA LYS A 316 18.91 20.80 -19.58
C LYS A 316 20.42 20.54 -19.67
N LYS A 317 20.84 19.39 -19.16
CA LYS A 317 22.22 18.93 -19.31
C LYS A 317 22.44 18.49 -20.76
N ASP A 318 23.62 18.80 -21.32
CA ASP A 318 24.11 18.03 -22.44
C ASP A 318 24.27 16.56 -21.97
N PRO A 319 23.64 15.59 -22.62
CA PRO A 319 23.70 14.20 -22.18
C PRO A 319 25.11 13.61 -22.23
N GLN A 320 26.04 14.21 -22.98
CA GLN A 320 27.40 13.70 -23.16
C GLN A 320 28.45 14.45 -22.33
N VAL A 321 28.34 15.77 -22.22
CA VAL A 321 29.31 16.61 -21.47
C VAL A 321 28.60 17.74 -20.74
N TYR A 322 28.84 17.90 -19.47
CA TYR A 322 28.33 19.04 -18.69
C TYR A 322 29.29 19.43 -17.58
N ASP A 323 29.26 20.71 -17.21
CA ASP A 323 30.05 21.25 -16.11
C ASP A 323 29.50 20.80 -14.77
N VAL A 324 30.34 20.22 -13.93
CA VAL A 324 30.08 19.98 -12.51
C VAL A 324 30.64 21.16 -11.72
N LYS A 325 29.77 22.12 -11.41
CA LYS A 325 30.16 23.32 -10.65
C LYS A 325 29.88 23.18 -9.16
N GLU A 326 28.81 22.43 -8.83
CA GLU A 326 28.35 22.23 -7.47
C GLU A 326 28.08 20.74 -7.23
N PRO A 327 28.08 20.28 -5.98
CA PRO A 327 27.88 18.86 -5.66
C PRO A 327 26.56 18.28 -6.16
N GLU A 328 25.50 19.10 -6.15
CA GLU A 328 24.19 18.70 -6.65
C GLU A 328 24.20 18.42 -8.16
N ASP A 329 25.17 18.94 -8.90
CA ASP A 329 25.32 18.72 -10.35
C ASP A 329 25.47 17.25 -10.74
N ARG A 330 25.75 16.37 -9.78
CA ARG A 330 25.87 14.93 -9.97
C ARG A 330 24.54 14.19 -9.94
N GLN A 331 23.48 14.81 -9.42
CA GLN A 331 22.18 14.19 -9.24
C GLN A 331 21.23 14.52 -10.40
N PRO A 332 20.34 13.61 -10.81
CA PRO A 332 19.22 13.95 -11.69
C PRO A 332 18.36 15.05 -11.05
N GLY A 333 17.85 16.00 -11.84
CA GLY A 333 17.01 17.09 -11.34
C GLY A 333 17.71 18.10 -10.43
N TRP A 334 19.02 18.07 -10.29
CA TRP A 334 19.81 18.89 -9.36
C TRP A 334 19.61 20.40 -9.51
N ARG A 335 19.20 20.87 -10.69
CA ARG A 335 18.90 22.30 -10.93
C ARG A 335 17.42 22.62 -10.83
N GLU A 336 16.60 21.65 -10.55
CA GLU A 336 15.19 21.90 -10.27
C GLU A 336 15.04 22.63 -8.95
N ARG A 337 14.13 23.61 -8.94
CA ARG A 337 13.83 24.37 -7.72
C ARG A 337 12.35 24.35 -7.47
N SER A 338 11.99 24.02 -6.23
CA SER A 338 10.62 24.06 -5.75
C SER A 338 10.32 25.38 -5.09
N ASN A 339 9.23 26.00 -5.50
CA ASN A 339 8.68 27.21 -4.92
C ASN A 339 7.20 27.02 -4.60
N LEU A 340 6.64 27.88 -3.77
CA LEU A 340 5.25 27.82 -3.36
C LEU A 340 4.40 28.81 -4.16
N ALA A 341 3.17 28.39 -4.44
CA ALA A 341 2.12 29.24 -5.00
C ALA A 341 0.79 28.97 -4.28
N LYS A 342 -0.09 29.95 -4.29
CA LYS A 342 -1.48 29.78 -3.87
C LYS A 342 -2.41 29.71 -5.07
N TYR A 343 -3.36 28.81 -5.03
CA TYR A 343 -4.49 28.75 -5.95
C TYR A 343 -5.77 29.09 -5.19
N ASP A 344 -6.42 30.15 -5.57
CA ASP A 344 -7.71 30.56 -4.97
C ASP A 344 -8.85 29.81 -5.66
N LEU A 345 -9.61 29.04 -4.89
CA LEU A 345 -10.68 28.19 -5.44
C LEU A 345 -11.87 28.99 -6.01
N ALA A 346 -12.11 30.20 -5.53
CA ALA A 346 -13.22 31.01 -6.00
C ALA A 346 -12.92 31.71 -7.33
N SER A 347 -11.67 32.18 -7.51
CA SER A 347 -11.27 32.91 -8.73
C SER A 347 -10.55 32.05 -9.76
N GLY A 348 -10.03 30.87 -9.36
CA GLY A 348 -9.18 30.04 -10.20
C GLY A 348 -7.77 30.61 -10.44
N ILE A 349 -7.35 31.62 -9.69
CA ILE A 349 -6.05 32.29 -9.88
C ILE A 349 -4.95 31.54 -9.15
N LEU A 350 -3.93 31.14 -9.88
CA LEU A 350 -2.67 30.62 -9.34
C LEU A 350 -1.67 31.77 -9.21
N GLN A 351 -1.25 32.08 -7.98
CA GLN A 351 -0.32 33.15 -7.70
C GLN A 351 0.93 32.64 -7.00
N PRO A 352 2.15 32.86 -7.54
CA PRO A 352 3.39 32.55 -6.85
C PRO A 352 3.48 33.27 -5.50
N LEU A 353 3.91 32.55 -4.46
CA LEU A 353 4.16 33.07 -3.11
C LEU A 353 5.65 33.25 -2.84
N THR A 354 6.48 32.40 -3.42
CA THR A 354 7.92 32.43 -3.27
C THR A 354 8.59 32.33 -4.63
N PHE A 355 9.82 32.86 -4.71
CA PHE A 355 10.65 32.81 -5.91
C PHE A 355 12.12 32.86 -5.49
N GLY A 356 12.99 32.16 -6.19
CA GLY A 356 14.42 32.24 -5.95
C GLY A 356 15.21 31.00 -6.33
N TYR A 357 16.50 31.04 -6.01
CA TYR A 357 17.46 29.99 -6.37
C TYR A 357 17.35 28.74 -5.46
N HIS A 358 16.93 28.90 -4.22
CA HIS A 358 16.84 27.79 -3.26
C HIS A 358 15.48 27.09 -3.30
N ASN A 359 15.47 25.83 -2.90
CA ASN A 359 14.23 25.10 -2.66
C ASN A 359 13.49 25.68 -1.46
N ILE A 360 12.22 26.01 -1.66
CA ILE A 360 11.28 26.40 -0.61
C ILE A 360 10.21 25.32 -0.51
N TYR A 361 9.99 24.84 0.70
CA TYR A 361 9.00 23.77 0.95
C TYR A 361 8.02 24.17 2.04
N LEU A 362 6.78 23.75 1.86
CA LEU A 362 5.73 23.93 2.86
C LEU A 362 5.92 22.89 3.98
N MET A 363 5.93 23.35 5.22
CA MET A 363 5.98 22.50 6.41
C MET A 363 4.60 22.33 7.02
N ASP A 364 3.87 23.44 7.20
CA ASP A 364 2.55 23.44 7.83
C ASP A 364 1.75 24.68 7.46
N ILE A 365 0.45 24.63 7.70
CA ILE A 365 -0.48 25.75 7.56
C ILE A 365 -1.19 25.95 8.91
N SER A 366 -1.18 27.20 9.39
CA SER A 366 -1.85 27.53 10.66
C SER A 366 -3.34 27.22 10.65
N ALA A 367 -3.91 26.89 11.81
CA ALA A 367 -5.31 26.48 11.94
C ALA A 367 -6.31 27.54 11.45
N ASP A 368 -5.92 28.81 11.51
CA ASP A 368 -6.72 29.94 11.01
C ASP A 368 -6.53 30.25 9.51
N SER A 369 -5.78 29.39 8.79
CA SER A 369 -5.47 29.52 7.36
C SER A 369 -4.67 30.76 6.99
N ARG A 370 -4.14 31.49 7.97
CA ARG A 370 -3.47 32.76 7.75
C ARG A 370 -1.99 32.63 7.47
N TYR A 371 -1.32 31.73 8.15
CA TYR A 371 0.13 31.61 8.08
C TYR A 371 0.59 30.30 7.46
N LEU A 372 1.62 30.40 6.61
CA LEU A 372 2.40 29.25 6.16
C LEU A 372 3.69 29.17 6.95
N LEU A 373 4.01 27.97 7.42
CA LEU A 373 5.34 27.64 7.93
C LEU A 373 6.12 27.03 6.78
N ILE A 374 7.21 27.71 6.39
CA ILE A 374 8.01 27.33 5.22
C ILE A 374 9.47 27.13 5.60
N GLY A 375 10.11 26.22 4.91
CA GLY A 375 11.52 25.91 5.08
C GLY A 375 12.33 26.22 3.84
N LYS A 376 13.58 26.61 4.05
CA LYS A 376 14.60 26.78 3.03
C LYS A 376 15.87 26.04 3.42
N GLY A 377 16.34 25.15 2.54
CA GLY A 377 17.62 24.46 2.71
C GLY A 377 18.76 25.17 1.97
N GLU A 378 19.94 25.24 2.58
CA GLU A 378 21.18 25.71 1.97
C GLU A 378 22.30 24.69 2.22
N GLU A 379 23.02 24.32 1.18
CA GLU A 379 24.14 23.39 1.30
C GLU A 379 25.37 24.08 1.90
N ARG A 380 26.06 23.39 2.80
CA ARG A 380 27.33 23.77 3.40
C ARG A 380 28.27 22.58 3.46
N LEU A 381 29.17 22.47 2.50
CA LEU A 381 30.03 21.29 2.36
C LEU A 381 31.29 21.29 3.24
N THR A 382 31.65 22.45 3.81
CA THR A 382 32.89 22.62 4.57
C THR A 382 32.82 22.16 6.02
N LYS A 383 31.61 21.94 6.55
CA LYS A 383 31.38 21.57 7.95
C LYS A 383 30.08 20.77 8.07
N ARG A 384 30.00 19.86 9.03
CA ARG A 384 28.74 19.21 9.40
C ARG A 384 27.92 20.08 10.36
N PRO A 385 26.58 20.08 10.23
CA PRO A 385 25.81 19.42 9.19
C PRO A 385 26.06 20.06 7.83
N THR A 386 25.95 19.27 6.76
CA THR A 386 26.15 19.75 5.39
C THR A 386 24.98 20.55 4.85
N THR A 387 23.87 20.55 5.53
CA THR A 387 22.66 21.32 5.20
C THR A 387 22.30 22.24 6.36
N LEU A 388 22.10 23.51 6.05
CA LEU A 388 21.53 24.52 6.95
C LEU A 388 20.08 24.76 6.58
N THR A 389 19.20 24.78 7.55
CA THR A 389 17.78 24.96 7.32
C THR A 389 17.28 26.25 7.98
N SER A 390 16.59 27.08 7.21
CA SER A 390 15.94 28.27 7.73
C SER A 390 14.42 28.07 7.76
N PHE A 391 13.76 28.54 8.82
CA PHE A 391 12.32 28.52 8.96
C PHE A 391 11.74 29.92 8.93
N TYR A 392 10.66 30.07 8.16
CA TYR A 392 9.98 31.34 8.02
C TYR A 392 8.47 31.17 8.23
N ARG A 393 7.83 32.24 8.69
CA ARG A 393 6.37 32.37 8.75
C ARG A 393 5.92 33.40 7.71
N LEU A 394 5.18 32.95 6.69
CA LEU A 394 4.61 33.79 5.64
C LEU A 394 3.16 34.10 5.97
N ASP A 395 2.77 35.38 5.99
CA ASP A 395 1.41 35.86 6.29
C ASP A 395 0.60 36.03 4.99
N LEU A 396 -0.27 35.05 4.69
CA LEU A 396 -1.20 35.11 3.56
C LEU A 396 -2.21 36.25 3.71
N GLY A 397 -2.62 36.58 4.94
CA GLY A 397 -3.55 37.68 5.21
C GLY A 397 -2.97 39.05 4.84
N SER A 398 -1.65 39.19 4.84
CA SER A 398 -0.97 40.44 4.43
C SER A 398 -1.16 40.78 2.95
N MET A 399 -1.53 39.78 2.12
CA MET A 399 -1.77 39.95 0.68
C MET A 399 -3.16 40.53 0.36
N ASN A 400 -4.06 40.56 1.32
CA ASN A 400 -5.43 41.07 1.13
C ASN A 400 -5.50 42.61 1.20
N ALA A 401 -4.42 43.28 1.63
CA ALA A 401 -4.40 44.74 1.65
C ALA A 401 -4.23 45.29 0.23
N SER A 402 -5.01 46.31 -0.14
CA SER A 402 -4.95 46.95 -1.46
C SER A 402 -3.59 47.54 -1.81
N SER A 403 -2.72 47.82 -0.82
CA SER A 403 -1.35 48.30 -0.97
C SER A 403 -0.29 47.18 -0.89
N ALA A 404 -0.72 45.88 -0.79
CA ALA A 404 0.22 44.78 -0.66
C ALA A 404 0.94 44.53 -2.01
N THR A 405 2.25 44.61 -2.01
CA THR A 405 3.11 44.28 -3.16
C THR A 405 3.77 42.91 -3.01
N THR A 406 4.01 42.47 -1.77
CA THR A 406 4.63 41.21 -1.44
C THR A 406 4.01 40.64 -0.14
N PRO A 407 3.99 39.33 0.07
CA PRO A 407 3.58 38.77 1.35
C PRO A 407 4.58 39.16 2.46
N LYS A 408 4.09 39.41 3.66
CA LYS A 408 4.96 39.61 4.83
C LYS A 408 5.55 38.25 5.25
N VAL A 409 6.86 38.23 5.41
CA VAL A 409 7.61 37.03 5.84
C VAL A 409 8.42 37.37 7.09
N GLU A 410 8.26 36.58 8.12
CA GLU A 410 9.04 36.65 9.35
C GLU A 410 10.04 35.49 9.41
N THR A 411 11.30 35.80 9.67
CA THR A 411 12.32 34.78 9.93
C THR A 411 12.17 34.25 11.35
N LEU A 412 11.90 32.97 11.49
CA LEU A 412 11.82 32.28 12.79
C LEU A 412 13.18 31.72 13.19
N ILE A 413 13.82 30.99 12.30
CA ILE A 413 15.16 30.44 12.47
C ILE A 413 15.93 30.69 11.19
N GLU A 414 17.14 31.23 11.32
CA GLU A 414 18.02 31.44 10.18
C GLU A 414 19.21 30.49 10.26
N LYS A 415 19.46 29.77 9.17
CA LYS A 415 20.60 28.84 9.01
C LYS A 415 20.81 27.91 10.20
N GLY A 416 19.71 27.38 10.73
CA GLY A 416 19.73 26.42 11.82
C GLY A 416 20.41 25.10 11.42
N GLU A 417 21.17 24.56 12.35
CA GLU A 417 21.85 23.27 12.20
C GLU A 417 20.98 22.14 12.73
N PHE A 418 20.99 20.97 12.07
CA PHE A 418 20.34 19.73 12.50
C PHE A 418 18.80 19.79 12.62
N LEU A 419 18.17 20.70 11.87
CA LEU A 419 16.71 20.86 11.84
C LEU A 419 16.09 19.96 10.76
N ASN A 420 14.97 19.31 11.07
CA ASN A 420 14.25 18.46 10.13
C ASN A 420 12.96 19.11 9.63
N SER A 421 11.98 19.33 10.52
CA SER A 421 10.67 19.87 10.18
C SER A 421 10.07 20.66 11.33
N ALA A 422 8.97 21.34 11.05
CA ALA A 422 8.21 22.01 12.10
C ALA A 422 6.71 22.06 11.78
N GLN A 423 5.86 22.20 12.79
CA GLN A 423 4.43 22.38 12.68
C GLN A 423 3.92 23.42 13.69
N PHE A 424 2.84 24.12 13.36
CA PHE A 424 2.21 25.08 14.28
C PHE A 424 1.54 24.38 15.45
N SER A 425 1.54 25.02 16.61
CA SER A 425 0.61 24.68 17.69
C SER A 425 -0.84 24.94 17.24
N PRO A 426 -1.83 24.21 17.77
CA PRO A 426 -3.24 24.45 17.44
C PRO A 426 -3.71 25.89 17.67
N ASP A 427 -3.11 26.59 18.65
CA ASP A 427 -3.42 27.99 18.98
C ASP A 427 -2.56 29.01 18.20
N GLY A 428 -1.66 28.54 17.33
CA GLY A 428 -0.79 29.38 16.49
C GLY A 428 0.27 30.20 17.24
N LYS A 429 0.50 29.95 18.54
CA LYS A 429 1.44 30.74 19.37
C LYS A 429 2.84 30.17 19.43
N SER A 430 2.99 28.91 19.04
CA SER A 430 4.26 28.18 19.08
C SER A 430 4.41 27.34 17.81
N ILE A 431 5.64 26.85 17.60
CA ILE A 431 5.91 25.76 16.67
C ILE A 431 6.57 24.59 17.40
N LEU A 432 6.24 23.40 16.97
CA LEU A 432 6.90 22.17 17.35
C LEU A 432 7.95 21.87 16.29
N VAL A 433 9.21 21.83 16.69
CA VAL A 433 10.34 21.54 15.79
C VAL A 433 10.82 20.13 16.03
N SER A 434 10.90 19.35 14.98
CA SER A 434 11.58 18.05 14.97
C SER A 434 13.02 18.25 14.52
N ALA A 435 13.98 17.86 15.35
CA ALA A 435 15.39 18.11 15.13
C ALA A 435 16.27 17.08 15.86
N SER A 436 17.54 16.99 15.48
CA SER A 436 18.52 16.17 16.21
C SER A 436 18.80 16.72 17.62
N PRO A 437 19.33 15.93 18.55
CA PRO A 437 19.81 16.40 19.85
C PRO A 437 20.86 17.52 19.78
N GLU A 438 21.59 17.61 18.68
CA GLU A 438 22.61 18.64 18.43
C GLU A 438 22.02 20.01 18.08
N ALA A 439 20.74 20.09 17.71
CA ALA A 439 20.10 21.35 17.35
C ALA A 439 20.08 22.36 18.51
N PHE A 440 19.95 23.63 18.16
CA PHE A 440 19.87 24.72 19.14
C PHE A 440 21.03 24.76 20.14
N ASN A 441 22.26 24.60 19.63
CA ASN A 441 23.49 24.53 20.44
C ASN A 441 23.50 23.35 21.43
N GLY A 442 22.82 22.25 21.08
CA GLY A 442 22.86 21.02 21.85
C GLY A 442 22.02 21.01 23.13
N ILE A 443 20.99 21.87 23.25
CA ILE A 443 20.11 21.88 24.45
C ILE A 443 19.35 20.58 24.65
N GLY A 444 19.21 19.76 23.61
CA GLY A 444 18.57 18.45 23.63
C GLY A 444 19.50 17.28 24.01
N LYS A 445 20.79 17.54 24.18
CA LYS A 445 21.76 16.48 24.52
C LYS A 445 21.46 15.88 25.91
N ASN A 446 21.42 14.56 25.99
CA ASN A 446 21.25 13.80 27.22
C ASN A 446 22.38 12.77 27.43
N VAL A 447 23.55 13.03 26.85
CA VAL A 447 24.75 12.22 26.97
C VAL A 447 25.73 12.88 27.94
N GLU A 448 26.69 12.09 28.46
CA GLU A 448 27.73 12.58 29.35
C GLU A 448 28.67 13.57 28.64
N GLU A 449 29.37 14.37 29.43
CA GLU A 449 30.35 15.31 28.90
C GLU A 449 31.43 14.58 28.08
N GLY A 450 31.72 15.07 26.89
CA GLY A 450 32.66 14.46 25.95
C GLY A 450 32.07 13.36 25.05
N GLN A 451 30.83 12.95 25.27
CA GLN A 451 30.13 12.02 24.38
C GLN A 451 29.36 12.80 23.30
N THR A 452 29.23 12.16 22.13
CA THR A 452 28.44 12.69 21.01
C THR A 452 27.11 11.96 20.94
N PRO A 453 25.97 12.65 20.98
CA PRO A 453 24.67 12.02 20.81
C PRO A 453 24.49 11.50 19.37
N SER A 454 23.52 10.63 19.16
CA SER A 454 23.11 10.22 17.83
C SER A 454 22.62 11.44 17.03
N MET A 455 23.23 11.69 15.88
CA MET A 455 22.84 12.79 14.98
C MET A 455 21.61 12.43 14.12
N ILE A 456 21.25 11.16 14.05
CA ILE A 456 20.10 10.67 13.27
C ILE A 456 18.83 10.54 14.12
N ASP A 457 18.97 10.55 15.46
CA ASP A 457 17.81 10.52 16.33
C ASP A 457 17.06 11.85 16.26
N THR A 458 15.75 11.76 16.30
CA THR A 458 14.88 12.92 16.29
C THR A 458 14.34 13.19 17.68
N GLN A 459 14.44 14.45 18.09
CA GLN A 459 13.81 14.99 19.28
C GLN A 459 12.83 16.10 18.93
N LEU A 460 11.94 16.41 19.86
CA LEU A 460 10.94 17.46 19.76
C LEU A 460 11.34 18.67 20.60
N TYR A 461 11.20 19.83 20.00
CA TYR A 461 11.45 21.13 20.64
C TYR A 461 10.24 22.03 20.49
N LEU A 462 9.89 22.75 21.53
CA LEU A 462 8.85 23.78 21.49
C LEU A 462 9.51 25.15 21.37
N MET A 463 9.16 25.88 20.31
CA MET A 463 9.57 27.26 20.12
C MET A 463 8.37 28.19 20.24
N THR A 464 8.41 29.14 21.18
CA THR A 464 7.40 30.20 21.31
C THR A 464 7.63 31.26 20.25
N LEU A 465 6.59 31.68 19.52
CA LEU A 465 6.74 32.61 18.40
C LEU A 465 6.97 34.06 18.83
N SER A 466 6.48 34.46 20.02
CA SER A 466 6.59 35.84 20.51
C SER A 466 8.01 36.26 20.88
N ASP A 467 8.80 35.35 21.46
CA ASP A 467 10.14 35.62 21.97
C ASP A 467 11.20 34.67 21.42
N LYS A 468 10.78 33.76 20.54
CA LYS A 468 11.61 32.74 19.87
C LYS A 468 12.41 31.85 20.84
N LYS A 469 11.96 31.74 22.08
CA LYS A 469 12.57 30.82 23.05
C LYS A 469 12.27 29.38 22.71
N VAL A 470 13.31 28.56 22.78
CA VAL A 470 13.25 27.12 22.47
C VAL A 470 13.49 26.33 23.75
N ARG A 471 12.68 25.30 23.96
CA ARG A 471 12.90 24.29 25.00
C ARG A 471 12.74 22.89 24.44
N PRO A 472 13.58 21.91 24.84
CA PRO A 472 13.41 20.52 24.45
C PRO A 472 12.19 19.93 25.18
N LEU A 473 11.42 19.09 24.47
CA LEU A 473 10.30 18.36 25.04
C LEU A 473 10.66 16.90 25.32
N THR A 474 11.56 16.33 24.53
CA THR A 474 11.87 14.89 24.56
C THR A 474 13.33 14.61 24.92
N LYS A 475 14.03 15.55 25.58
CA LYS A 475 15.44 15.39 25.97
C LYS A 475 15.70 14.13 26.79
N ASP A 476 14.82 13.81 27.72
CA ASP A 476 14.94 12.65 28.61
C ASP A 476 14.13 11.44 28.12
N PHE A 477 13.65 11.51 26.86
CA PHE A 477 12.95 10.42 26.20
C PHE A 477 13.92 9.72 25.24
N ASN A 478 14.32 8.50 25.60
CA ASN A 478 15.39 7.78 24.90
C ASN A 478 14.99 7.24 23.51
N PRO A 479 13.74 6.72 23.25
CA PRO A 479 13.38 6.20 21.94
C PRO A 479 13.40 7.26 20.85
N ASN A 480 13.76 6.87 19.62
CA ASN A 480 13.83 7.76 18.47
C ASN A 480 12.42 8.18 18.02
N VAL A 481 12.11 9.46 18.09
CA VAL A 481 10.81 10.03 17.66
C VAL A 481 10.70 10.00 16.14
N GLN A 482 9.56 9.48 15.65
CA GLN A 482 9.28 9.39 14.22
C GLN A 482 8.06 10.25 13.84
N SER A 483 6.99 9.66 13.32
CA SER A 483 5.79 10.38 12.89
C SER A 483 5.17 11.20 14.02
N VAL A 484 5.01 12.51 13.80
CA VAL A 484 4.53 13.45 14.83
C VAL A 484 3.28 14.18 14.35
N ASN A 485 2.30 14.33 15.23
CA ASN A 485 1.10 15.12 14.99
C ASN A 485 0.68 15.88 16.25
N TRP A 486 0.50 17.18 16.13
CA TRP A 486 -0.05 18.00 17.22
C TRP A 486 -1.56 18.07 17.07
N SER A 487 -2.26 17.37 17.94
CA SER A 487 -3.73 17.24 17.88
C SER A 487 -4.43 18.59 18.08
N LYS A 488 -5.28 18.92 17.10
CA LYS A 488 -6.15 20.11 17.19
C LYS A 488 -7.33 19.88 18.15
N ALA A 489 -7.70 18.60 18.37
CA ALA A 489 -8.85 18.24 19.18
C ALA A 489 -8.60 18.41 20.70
N ASP A 490 -7.40 18.05 21.18
CA ASP A 490 -7.09 18.04 22.61
C ASP A 490 -5.80 18.77 22.99
N GLY A 491 -5.05 19.26 22.02
CA GLY A 491 -3.82 20.02 22.22
C GLY A 491 -2.62 19.18 22.69
N ASN A 492 -2.71 17.85 22.71
CA ASN A 492 -1.60 16.97 22.98
C ASN A 492 -0.81 16.64 21.71
N ILE A 493 0.43 16.27 21.87
CA ILE A 493 1.29 15.82 20.77
C ILE A 493 1.28 14.29 20.76
N TYR A 494 0.95 13.71 19.63
CA TYR A 494 0.99 12.28 19.39
C TYR A 494 2.16 11.96 18.46
N PHE A 495 2.88 10.90 18.75
CA PHE A 495 3.99 10.49 17.90
C PHE A 495 4.28 9.00 18.05
N THR A 496 4.83 8.42 17.00
CA THR A 496 5.44 7.10 17.10
C THR A 496 6.90 7.25 17.49
N ALA A 497 7.43 6.29 18.23
CA ALA A 497 8.84 6.25 18.55
C ALA A 497 9.37 4.82 18.46
N GLU A 498 10.57 4.71 17.90
CA GLU A 498 11.29 3.47 17.75
C GLU A 498 12.11 3.20 19.01
N ASP A 499 11.81 2.07 19.67
CA ASP A 499 12.54 1.56 20.82
C ASP A 499 13.00 0.13 20.51
N LYS A 500 14.26 -0.03 20.11
CA LYS A 500 14.87 -1.29 19.66
C LYS A 500 14.17 -1.84 18.41
N ASP A 501 13.44 -2.95 18.54
CA ASP A 501 12.70 -3.65 17.49
C ASP A 501 11.20 -3.31 17.45
N CYS A 502 10.75 -2.43 18.35
CA CYS A 502 9.36 -2.02 18.46
C CYS A 502 9.16 -0.57 18.02
N VAL A 503 7.97 -0.25 17.54
CA VAL A 503 7.53 1.13 17.27
C VAL A 503 6.21 1.36 17.97
N HIS A 504 6.23 2.15 19.02
CA HIS A 504 5.07 2.42 19.85
C HIS A 504 4.49 3.80 19.61
N LEU A 505 3.20 3.97 19.95
CA LEU A 505 2.50 5.24 19.90
C LEU A 505 2.46 5.89 21.29
N PHE A 506 2.87 7.16 21.34
CA PHE A 506 2.93 7.95 22.56
C PHE A 506 2.07 9.21 22.43
N GLN A 507 1.57 9.65 23.58
CA GLN A 507 0.97 10.95 23.80
C GLN A 507 1.88 11.77 24.71
N LEU A 508 2.16 13.01 24.35
CA LEU A 508 2.91 13.97 25.14
C LEU A 508 2.04 15.19 25.42
N ASN A 509 1.88 15.55 26.68
CA ASN A 509 1.27 16.82 27.05
C ASN A 509 2.35 17.93 26.96
N PRO A 510 2.23 18.89 26.02
CA PRO A 510 3.30 19.88 25.80
C PRO A 510 3.47 20.87 26.97
N LYS A 511 2.47 21.02 27.85
CA LYS A 511 2.54 21.92 29.01
C LYS A 511 3.24 21.27 30.21
N SER A 512 2.85 20.05 30.55
CA SER A 512 3.39 19.32 31.69
C SER A 512 4.64 18.50 31.37
N GLY A 513 4.92 18.21 30.10
CA GLY A 513 6.00 17.31 29.69
C GLY A 513 5.72 15.83 29.97
N LYS A 514 4.49 15.47 30.36
CA LYS A 514 4.14 14.08 30.70
C LYS A 514 3.95 13.25 29.45
N PHE A 515 4.64 12.10 29.39
CA PHE A 515 4.48 11.05 28.38
C PHE A 515 3.48 9.99 28.83
N THR A 516 2.71 9.50 27.89
CA THR A 516 1.81 8.35 28.08
C THR A 516 1.98 7.40 26.90
N LEU A 517 2.37 6.16 27.17
CA LEU A 517 2.36 5.08 26.18
C LEU A 517 0.90 4.69 25.92
N LEU A 518 0.48 4.78 24.65
CA LEU A 518 -0.83 4.29 24.24
C LEU A 518 -0.72 2.80 23.94
N LYS A 519 -1.37 1.99 24.78
CA LYS A 519 -1.33 0.52 24.65
C LYS A 519 -2.12 0.09 23.41
N THR A 520 -1.45 -0.50 22.46
CA THR A 520 -2.00 -1.15 21.27
C THR A 520 -1.67 -2.64 21.33
N PRO A 521 -2.46 -3.50 20.65
CA PRO A 521 -2.15 -4.93 20.58
C PRO A 521 -0.89 -5.24 19.75
N GLU A 522 -0.52 -4.32 18.84
CA GLU A 522 0.65 -4.46 17.94
C GLU A 522 1.87 -3.77 18.53
N GLU A 523 3.05 -4.38 18.33
CA GLU A 523 4.35 -3.86 18.75
C GLU A 523 5.00 -2.96 17.70
N TYR A 524 4.45 -2.93 16.47
CA TYR A 524 4.96 -2.11 15.37
C TYR A 524 3.86 -1.25 14.77
N ILE A 525 3.83 0.03 15.12
CA ILE A 525 2.89 1.03 14.61
C ILE A 525 3.52 1.78 13.45
N LYS A 526 3.18 1.40 12.23
CA LYS A 526 3.72 2.02 11.01
C LYS A 526 3.22 3.45 10.80
N SER A 527 1.95 3.72 11.08
CA SER A 527 1.33 5.03 10.92
C SER A 527 0.08 5.14 11.78
N PHE A 528 -0.32 6.37 12.06
CA PHE A 528 -1.56 6.69 12.76
C PHE A 528 -2.21 7.94 12.14
N SER A 529 -3.47 8.17 12.43
CA SER A 529 -4.20 9.36 12.01
C SER A 529 -5.10 9.84 13.14
N LEU A 530 -5.19 11.15 13.31
CA LEU A 530 -6.00 11.80 14.33
C LEU A 530 -7.15 12.57 13.68
N ALA A 531 -8.32 12.54 14.31
CA ALA A 531 -9.41 13.46 13.98
C ALA A 531 -9.02 14.89 14.37
N SER A 532 -9.39 15.88 13.55
CA SER A 532 -9.06 17.29 13.82
C SER A 532 -10.05 17.96 14.77
N SER A 533 -11.23 17.37 14.97
CA SER A 533 -12.19 17.78 15.99
C SER A 533 -12.43 16.63 16.97
N ALA A 534 -12.81 16.94 18.20
CA ALA A 534 -13.23 15.92 19.14
C ALA A 534 -14.44 15.17 18.57
N ALA A 535 -14.45 13.84 18.71
CA ALA A 535 -15.65 13.06 18.41
C ALA A 535 -16.74 13.45 19.41
N GLU A 536 -17.88 13.96 18.92
CA GLU A 536 -19.09 14.13 19.73
C GLU A 536 -19.73 12.78 20.03
#